data_b217740a0855882f726dc00f86eccd9d
#
_entry.id   b217740a0855882f726dc00f86eccd9d
#
_cell.length_a   1.000
_cell.length_b   1.000
_cell.length_c   1.000
_cell.angle_alpha   90.00
_cell.angle_beta   90.00
_cell.angle_gamma   90.00
#
_symmetry.space_group_name_H-M   'P 1'
#
loop_
_entity.id
_entity.type
_entity.pdbx_description
1 polymer ?
#
loop_
_entity_poly.entity_id
_entity_poly.type
_entity_poly.pdbx_seq_one_letter_code
_entity_poly.pdbx_strand_id
1 'polypeptide(L)'
;ENTASSYSAPEMPGINELPVVETLPDPFMFSNGKSKVEKYSQWERRRAEIMAELQNYEIGWKPETPRKCVKARMSGDTLIVDVTVNGETLTIHANIQYPEGEGPFPAIIGIGRGAGSLPQQIFQERNIAMISFPFWEVMQHTQKRGEEPLNRLYPDNIEMGNYAAWPWGVSRLIDGLEI
;
A
#
# COMPACT_ATOMS: atom_id res chain seq x y z
N GLU A 1 -1.01 -11.12 -1.29
CA GLU A 1 -1.07 -9.94 -0.41
C GLU A 1 -1.63 -10.37 0.95
N ASN A 2 -0.93 -10.12 2.04
CA ASN A 2 -1.46 -10.39 3.38
C ASN A 2 -2.37 -9.22 3.78
N THR A 3 -3.64 -9.32 3.43
CA THR A 3 -4.68 -8.31 3.73
C THR A 3 -5.22 -8.43 5.15
N ALA A 4 -4.77 -9.44 5.91
CA ALA A 4 -5.33 -9.79 7.22
C ALA A 4 -6.83 -10.13 7.20
N SER A 5 -7.40 -10.39 6.02
CA SER A 5 -8.83 -10.67 5.82
C SER A 5 -9.32 -11.96 6.50
N SER A 6 -8.40 -12.84 6.94
CA SER A 6 -8.73 -14.05 7.71
C SER A 6 -9.13 -13.79 9.17
N TYR A 7 -8.95 -12.55 9.65
CA TYR A 7 -9.29 -12.16 11.00
C TYR A 7 -10.41 -11.12 11.01
N SER A 8 -11.39 -11.31 11.87
CA SER A 8 -12.44 -10.31 12.07
C SER A 8 -11.82 -9.03 12.65
N ALA A 9 -12.29 -7.88 12.14
CA ALA A 9 -11.91 -6.60 12.73
C ALA A 9 -12.36 -6.55 14.21
N PRO A 10 -11.57 -5.90 15.08
CA PRO A 10 -12.00 -5.66 16.45
C PRO A 10 -13.23 -4.73 16.49
N GLU A 11 -13.87 -4.62 17.63
CA GLU A 11 -14.90 -3.61 17.85
C GLU A 11 -14.31 -2.21 17.66
N MET A 12 -14.96 -1.39 16.83
CA MET A 12 -14.53 -0.04 16.47
C MET A 12 -15.52 0.97 17.06
N PRO A 13 -15.30 1.47 18.28
CA PRO A 13 -16.14 2.52 18.85
C PRO A 13 -16.05 3.81 18.02
N GLY A 14 -17.04 4.68 18.15
CA GLY A 14 -17.00 6.00 17.52
C GLY A 14 -15.81 6.83 18.01
N ILE A 15 -15.33 7.78 17.18
CA ILE A 15 -14.14 8.58 17.49
C ILE A 15 -14.26 9.34 18.83
N ASN A 16 -15.49 9.74 19.20
CA ASN A 16 -15.77 10.45 20.47
C ASN A 16 -15.86 9.49 21.66
N GLU A 17 -15.85 8.19 21.44
CA GLU A 17 -15.94 7.14 22.47
C GLU A 17 -14.56 6.51 22.73
N LEU A 18 -13.54 6.93 21.96
CA LEU A 18 -12.17 6.44 22.15
C LEU A 18 -11.63 6.87 23.52
N PRO A 19 -10.94 5.97 24.24
CA PRO A 19 -10.35 6.31 25.54
C PRO A 19 -9.19 7.30 25.36
N VAL A 20 -9.05 8.19 26.34
CA VAL A 20 -7.83 9.01 26.44
C VAL A 20 -6.70 8.14 26.97
N VAL A 21 -5.63 8.00 26.19
CA VAL A 21 -4.45 7.20 26.52
C VAL A 21 -3.26 8.14 26.71
N GLU A 22 -2.73 8.22 27.94
CA GLU A 22 -1.61 9.11 28.28
C GLU A 22 -0.24 8.54 27.92
N THR A 23 -0.15 7.24 27.68
CA THR A 23 1.10 6.53 27.35
C THR A 23 0.99 5.84 26.00
N LEU A 24 2.13 5.57 25.36
CA LEU A 24 2.14 4.77 24.15
C LEU A 24 1.52 3.40 24.41
N PRO A 25 0.59 2.96 23.56
CA PRO A 25 -0.04 1.65 23.72
C PRO A 25 0.99 0.53 23.52
N ASP A 26 0.82 -0.55 24.27
CA ASP A 26 1.62 -1.76 24.09
C ASP A 26 1.26 -2.42 22.75
N PRO A 27 2.19 -2.50 21.77
CA PRO A 27 1.90 -3.05 20.45
C PRO A 27 1.54 -4.54 20.49
N PHE A 28 1.89 -5.25 21.55
CA PHE A 28 1.56 -6.66 21.74
C PHE A 28 0.23 -6.90 22.47
N MET A 29 -0.40 -5.87 23.00
CA MET A 29 -1.73 -5.99 23.60
C MET A 29 -2.79 -6.14 22.51
N PHE A 30 -3.63 -7.18 22.59
CA PHE A 30 -4.81 -7.29 21.71
C PHE A 30 -5.79 -6.16 21.97
N SER A 31 -6.57 -5.78 20.95
CA SER A 31 -7.55 -4.68 21.03
C SER A 31 -8.59 -4.85 22.12
N ASN A 32 -8.83 -6.08 22.58
CA ASN A 32 -9.72 -6.35 23.71
C ASN A 32 -9.17 -5.89 25.09
N GLY A 33 -7.91 -5.46 25.16
CA GLY A 33 -7.24 -5.00 26.38
C GLY A 33 -7.03 -6.06 27.46
N LYS A 34 -7.30 -7.34 27.18
CA LYS A 34 -7.30 -8.42 28.20
C LYS A 34 -6.15 -9.41 28.07
N SER A 35 -5.55 -9.51 26.91
CA SER A 35 -4.49 -10.49 26.64
C SER A 35 -3.43 -9.92 25.71
N LYS A 36 -2.25 -10.53 25.71
CA LYS A 36 -1.09 -10.13 24.92
C LYS A 36 -0.66 -11.22 23.96
N VAL A 37 0.08 -10.82 22.94
CA VAL A 37 0.83 -11.72 22.07
C VAL A 37 1.98 -12.34 22.88
N GLU A 38 1.94 -13.64 23.08
CA GLU A 38 2.97 -14.41 23.81
C GLU A 38 3.81 -15.27 22.86
N LYS A 39 3.28 -15.54 21.64
CA LYS A 39 3.91 -16.39 20.62
C LYS A 39 3.83 -15.73 19.26
N TYR A 40 4.85 -15.96 18.43
CA TYR A 40 4.90 -15.42 17.06
C TYR A 40 3.65 -15.77 16.25
N SER A 41 3.08 -16.95 16.40
CA SER A 41 1.85 -17.37 15.70
C SER A 41 0.62 -16.51 16.03
N GLN A 42 0.63 -15.76 17.13
CA GLN A 42 -0.45 -14.85 17.49
C GLN A 42 -0.26 -13.44 16.91
N TRP A 43 0.95 -13.13 16.42
CA TRP A 43 1.27 -11.82 15.90
C TRP A 43 0.47 -11.47 14.64
N GLU A 44 0.18 -12.44 13.80
CA GLU A 44 -0.62 -12.22 12.59
C GLU A 44 -2.01 -11.66 12.92
N ARG A 45 -2.68 -12.20 13.93
CA ARG A 45 -3.94 -11.66 14.45
C ARG A 45 -3.78 -10.22 14.97
N ARG A 46 -2.78 -9.97 15.83
CA ARG A 46 -2.56 -8.61 16.37
C ARG A 46 -2.26 -7.60 15.26
N ARG A 47 -1.44 -7.99 14.30
CA ARG A 47 -1.17 -7.18 13.10
C ARG A 47 -2.46 -6.85 12.34
N ALA A 48 -3.37 -7.81 12.21
CA ALA A 48 -4.67 -7.58 11.58
C ALA A 48 -5.54 -6.57 12.33
N GLU A 49 -5.57 -6.66 13.66
CA GLU A 49 -6.27 -5.70 14.52
C GLU A 49 -5.71 -4.27 14.34
N ILE A 50 -4.38 -4.11 14.40
CA ILE A 50 -3.70 -2.82 14.20
C ILE A 50 -4.01 -2.25 12.81
N MET A 51 -3.95 -3.08 11.77
CA MET A 51 -4.27 -2.64 10.40
C MET A 51 -5.72 -2.18 10.27
N ALA A 52 -6.66 -2.87 10.92
CA ALA A 52 -8.06 -2.47 10.91
C ALA A 52 -8.28 -1.14 11.65
N GLU A 53 -7.67 -0.97 12.82
CA GLU A 53 -7.71 0.27 13.60
C GLU A 53 -7.14 1.46 12.81
N LEU A 54 -5.96 1.30 12.19
CA LEU A 54 -5.34 2.35 11.38
C LEU A 54 -6.20 2.74 10.17
N GLN A 55 -6.78 1.76 9.47
CA GLN A 55 -7.65 2.04 8.34
C GLN A 55 -8.95 2.72 8.77
N ASN A 56 -9.51 2.31 9.91
CA ASN A 56 -10.77 2.88 10.38
C ASN A 56 -10.64 4.33 10.88
N TYR A 57 -9.54 4.64 11.60
CA TYR A 57 -9.44 5.92 12.30
C TYR A 57 -8.52 6.94 11.62
N GLU A 58 -7.56 6.52 10.80
CA GLU A 58 -6.54 7.42 10.29
C GLU A 58 -6.48 7.51 8.76
N ILE A 59 -6.26 6.37 8.09
CA ILE A 59 -5.84 6.40 6.68
C ILE A 59 -6.98 6.09 5.69
N GLY A 60 -8.08 5.56 6.18
CA GLY A 60 -9.17 5.03 5.35
C GLY A 60 -8.90 3.61 4.85
N TRP A 61 -9.96 2.96 4.39
CA TRP A 61 -9.91 1.57 3.97
C TRP A 61 -9.31 1.42 2.57
N LYS A 62 -8.23 0.64 2.48
CA LYS A 62 -7.62 0.26 1.20
C LYS A 62 -8.56 -0.69 0.45
N PRO A 63 -9.02 -0.34 -0.77
CA PRO A 63 -9.94 -1.20 -1.51
C PRO A 63 -9.24 -2.45 -2.03
N GLU A 64 -9.96 -3.56 -2.02
CA GLU A 64 -9.52 -4.79 -2.67
C GLU A 64 -9.68 -4.66 -4.19
N THR A 65 -8.68 -5.12 -4.92
CA THR A 65 -8.69 -5.11 -6.38
C THR A 65 -8.36 -6.52 -6.88
N PRO A 66 -9.32 -7.23 -7.47
CA PRO A 66 -9.06 -8.54 -8.02
C PRO A 66 -7.99 -8.49 -9.12
N ARG A 67 -7.06 -9.45 -9.14
CA ARG A 67 -5.95 -9.50 -10.12
C ARG A 67 -6.44 -9.46 -11.59
N LYS A 68 -7.62 -10.01 -11.89
CA LYS A 68 -8.23 -9.93 -13.22
C LYS A 68 -8.52 -8.51 -13.70
N CYS A 69 -8.55 -7.53 -12.78
CA CYS A 69 -8.75 -6.12 -13.08
C CYS A 69 -7.43 -5.43 -13.47
N VAL A 70 -6.30 -6.11 -13.35
CA VAL A 70 -4.97 -5.57 -13.59
C VAL A 70 -4.41 -6.13 -14.89
N LYS A 71 -3.91 -5.26 -15.75
CA LYS A 71 -3.14 -5.59 -16.96
C LYS A 71 -1.83 -4.84 -16.91
N ALA A 72 -0.76 -5.48 -17.39
CA ALA A 72 0.55 -4.85 -17.42
C ALA A 72 1.25 -5.06 -18.76
N ARG A 73 2.14 -4.12 -19.10
CA ARG A 73 3.02 -4.21 -20.25
C ARG A 73 4.28 -3.37 -20.02
N MET A 74 5.35 -3.77 -20.67
CA MET A 74 6.57 -2.98 -20.73
C MET A 74 6.57 -2.07 -21.97
N SER A 75 7.08 -0.84 -21.81
CA SER A 75 7.40 0.08 -22.90
C SER A 75 8.78 0.68 -22.64
N GLY A 76 9.81 0.12 -23.27
CA GLY A 76 11.20 0.37 -22.86
C GLY A 76 11.40 -0.03 -21.40
N ASP A 77 11.95 0.86 -20.60
CA ASP A 77 12.18 0.66 -19.15
C ASP A 77 10.98 1.09 -18.29
N THR A 78 9.81 1.29 -18.88
CA THR A 78 8.61 1.69 -18.16
C THR A 78 7.63 0.54 -18.06
N LEU A 79 7.33 0.12 -16.85
CA LEU A 79 6.21 -0.75 -16.55
C LEU A 79 4.92 0.08 -16.54
N ILE A 80 3.98 -0.27 -17.40
CA ILE A 80 2.66 0.36 -17.50
C ILE A 80 1.65 -0.61 -16.94
N VAL A 81 0.92 -0.18 -15.91
CA VAL A 81 -0.10 -0.99 -15.24
C VAL A 81 -1.46 -0.30 -15.38
N ASP A 82 -2.38 -0.95 -16.06
CA ASP A 82 -3.75 -0.52 -16.21
C ASP A 82 -4.65 -1.27 -15.23
N VAL A 83 -5.37 -0.55 -14.40
CA VAL A 83 -6.34 -1.10 -13.45
C VAL A 83 -7.73 -0.67 -13.84
N THR A 84 -8.60 -1.62 -14.20
CA THR A 84 -9.97 -1.34 -14.63
C THR A 84 -10.97 -1.85 -13.61
N VAL A 85 -11.74 -0.94 -13.02
CA VAL A 85 -12.80 -1.24 -12.04
C VAL A 85 -14.04 -0.43 -12.42
N ASN A 86 -15.21 -1.05 -12.40
CA ASN A 86 -16.50 -0.40 -12.71
C ASN A 86 -16.54 0.34 -14.07
N GLY A 87 -15.75 -0.10 -15.04
CA GLY A 87 -15.66 0.56 -16.37
C GLY A 87 -14.66 1.71 -16.43
N GLU A 88 -14.11 2.17 -15.33
CA GLU A 88 -13.08 3.18 -15.25
C GLU A 88 -11.68 2.56 -15.22
N THR A 89 -10.70 3.23 -15.83
CA THR A 89 -9.31 2.74 -15.86
C THR A 89 -8.37 3.79 -15.29
N LEU A 90 -7.52 3.36 -14.37
CA LEU A 90 -6.37 4.12 -13.88
C LEU A 90 -5.09 3.46 -14.41
N THR A 91 -4.19 4.26 -14.97
CA THR A 91 -2.91 3.79 -15.49
C THR A 91 -1.78 4.33 -14.64
N ILE A 92 -0.83 3.45 -14.28
CA ILE A 92 0.37 3.78 -13.52
C ILE A 92 1.60 3.51 -14.40
N HIS A 93 2.50 4.51 -14.52
CA HIS A 93 3.73 4.42 -15.32
C HIS A 93 4.95 4.39 -14.41
N ALA A 94 5.47 3.21 -14.11
CA ALA A 94 6.63 3.05 -13.23
C ALA A 94 7.91 2.86 -14.06
N ASN A 95 8.84 3.80 -13.95
CA ASN A 95 10.15 3.65 -14.56
C ASN A 95 11.01 2.68 -13.75
N ILE A 96 11.70 1.77 -14.44
CA ILE A 96 12.60 0.78 -13.86
C ILE A 96 14.03 1.10 -14.29
N GLN A 97 14.91 1.32 -13.34
CA GLN A 97 16.34 1.40 -13.56
C GLN A 97 16.96 0.04 -13.28
N TYR A 98 17.34 -0.67 -14.32
CA TYR A 98 17.99 -1.97 -14.19
C TYR A 98 19.48 -1.80 -13.86
N PRO A 99 20.05 -2.65 -13.00
CA PRO A 99 21.50 -2.74 -12.86
C PRO A 99 22.12 -3.43 -14.10
N GLU A 100 23.44 -3.39 -14.19
CA GLU A 100 24.17 -4.12 -15.23
C GLU A 100 24.08 -5.64 -15.02
N GLY A 101 24.05 -6.41 -16.13
CA GLY A 101 24.02 -7.87 -16.09
C GLY A 101 22.69 -8.49 -16.47
N GLU A 102 22.56 -9.78 -16.23
CA GLU A 102 21.37 -10.57 -16.52
C GLU A 102 20.60 -10.84 -15.22
N GLY A 103 19.25 -10.67 -15.26
CA GLY A 103 18.38 -10.92 -14.11
C GLY A 103 18.17 -12.41 -13.82
N PRO A 104 17.33 -12.74 -12.82
CA PRO A 104 16.45 -11.82 -12.11
C PRO A 104 17.17 -10.94 -11.09
N PHE A 105 16.72 -9.70 -10.93
CA PHE A 105 17.28 -8.76 -9.95
C PHE A 105 16.33 -8.59 -8.75
N PRO A 106 16.86 -8.47 -7.52
CA PRO A 106 16.07 -7.91 -6.43
C PRO A 106 15.67 -6.48 -6.80
N ALA A 107 14.51 -6.04 -6.34
CA ALA A 107 14.00 -4.73 -6.68
C ALA A 107 13.56 -3.95 -5.45
N ILE A 108 13.68 -2.61 -5.52
CA ILE A 108 13.11 -1.68 -4.56
C ILE A 108 12.11 -0.77 -5.28
N ILE A 109 10.96 -0.54 -4.67
CA ILE A 109 9.97 0.42 -5.16
C ILE A 109 10.06 1.67 -4.27
N GLY A 110 10.45 2.79 -4.88
CA GLY A 110 10.51 4.08 -4.21
C GLY A 110 9.29 4.95 -4.51
N ILE A 111 8.77 5.63 -3.50
CA ILE A 111 7.66 6.58 -3.66
C ILE A 111 8.17 7.86 -4.32
N GLY A 112 7.63 8.18 -5.49
CA GLY A 112 8.07 9.30 -6.30
C GLY A 112 9.28 8.96 -7.14
N ARG A 113 10.47 9.43 -6.76
CA ARG A 113 11.71 9.24 -7.52
C ARG A 113 12.71 8.40 -6.75
N GLY A 114 13.14 7.31 -7.36
CA GLY A 114 14.24 6.48 -6.87
C GLY A 114 13.95 5.83 -5.50
N ALA A 115 14.99 5.63 -4.73
CA ALA A 115 14.97 4.87 -3.47
C ALA A 115 14.92 5.77 -2.21
N GLY A 116 14.27 6.92 -2.29
CA GLY A 116 14.19 7.87 -1.18
C GLY A 116 15.54 8.55 -0.91
N SER A 117 15.92 8.66 0.36
CA SER A 117 17.17 9.31 0.80
C SER A 117 18.40 8.42 0.79
N LEU A 118 18.26 7.14 0.44
CA LEU A 118 19.41 6.23 0.37
C LEU A 118 20.27 6.53 -0.87
N PRO A 119 21.61 6.48 -0.75
CA PRO A 119 22.51 6.69 -1.89
C PRO A 119 22.27 5.66 -3.00
N GLN A 120 22.11 6.12 -4.24
CA GLN A 120 21.89 5.23 -5.40
C GLN A 120 23.02 4.21 -5.60
N GLN A 121 24.24 4.59 -5.24
CA GLN A 121 25.40 3.71 -5.32
C GLN A 121 25.22 2.39 -4.62
N ILE A 122 24.52 2.36 -3.47
CA ILE A 122 24.22 1.13 -2.71
C ILE A 122 23.43 0.13 -3.56
N PHE A 123 22.46 0.61 -4.34
CA PHE A 123 21.63 -0.25 -5.19
C PHE A 123 22.40 -0.74 -6.42
N GLN A 124 23.21 0.12 -7.02
CA GLN A 124 24.07 -0.24 -8.14
C GLN A 124 25.09 -1.32 -7.75
N GLU A 125 25.83 -1.11 -6.67
CA GLU A 125 26.85 -2.05 -6.18
C GLU A 125 26.28 -3.42 -5.77
N ARG A 126 24.98 -3.48 -5.48
CA ARG A 126 24.28 -4.71 -5.05
C ARG A 126 23.39 -5.31 -6.12
N ASN A 127 23.44 -4.79 -7.35
CA ASN A 127 22.60 -5.23 -8.46
C ASN A 127 21.11 -5.22 -8.11
N ILE A 128 20.62 -4.13 -7.50
CA ILE A 128 19.22 -3.95 -7.14
C ILE A 128 18.55 -3.03 -8.17
N ALA A 129 17.49 -3.50 -8.81
CA ALA A 129 16.67 -2.69 -9.69
C ALA A 129 15.87 -1.64 -8.88
N MET A 130 15.80 -0.41 -9.40
CA MET A 130 15.05 0.66 -8.75
C MET A 130 13.81 1.00 -9.57
N ILE A 131 12.64 0.90 -8.95
CA ILE A 131 11.34 1.16 -9.56
C ILE A 131 10.77 2.43 -8.95
N SER A 132 10.46 3.42 -9.78
CA SER A 132 9.86 4.69 -9.35
C SER A 132 8.35 4.58 -9.36
N PHE A 133 7.70 4.72 -8.20
CA PHE A 133 6.25 4.76 -8.10
C PHE A 133 5.74 6.19 -8.23
N PRO A 134 5.06 6.55 -9.35
CA PRO A 134 4.48 7.88 -9.55
C PRO A 134 3.18 8.03 -8.75
N PHE A 135 3.29 8.28 -7.46
CA PHE A 135 2.14 8.33 -6.55
C PHE A 135 1.05 9.31 -6.98
N TRP A 136 1.43 10.39 -7.69
CA TRP A 136 0.49 11.40 -8.20
C TRP A 136 -0.47 10.88 -9.28
N GLU A 137 -0.15 9.78 -9.94
CA GLU A 137 -1.07 9.11 -10.86
C GLU A 137 -2.17 8.33 -10.13
N VAL A 138 -2.01 8.13 -8.83
CA VAL A 138 -2.97 7.47 -7.95
C VAL A 138 -3.69 8.49 -7.07
N MET A 139 -2.92 9.24 -6.29
CA MET A 139 -3.43 10.28 -5.39
C MET A 139 -2.32 11.27 -5.05
N GLN A 140 -2.61 12.57 -5.16
CA GLN A 140 -1.67 13.63 -4.82
C GLN A 140 -1.34 13.64 -3.33
N HIS A 141 -0.16 14.18 -3.00
CA HIS A 141 0.21 14.41 -1.60
C HIS A 141 -0.76 15.38 -0.92
N THR A 142 -1.10 16.47 -1.60
CA THR A 142 -2.11 17.45 -1.19
C THR A 142 -3.42 17.09 -1.87
N GLN A 143 -4.06 16.03 -1.40
CA GLN A 143 -5.24 15.47 -2.03
C GLN A 143 -6.47 16.38 -1.94
N LYS A 144 -7.31 16.29 -2.95
CA LYS A 144 -8.69 16.79 -2.93
C LYS A 144 -9.63 15.58 -2.91
N ARG A 145 -10.32 15.42 -1.79
CA ARG A 145 -11.24 14.28 -1.61
C ARG A 145 -12.29 14.20 -2.70
N GLY A 146 -12.44 13.03 -3.29
CA GLY A 146 -13.38 12.76 -4.38
C GLY A 146 -12.90 13.19 -5.78
N GLU A 147 -11.80 13.95 -5.92
CA GLU A 147 -11.30 14.43 -7.22
C GLU A 147 -10.05 13.68 -7.70
N GLU A 148 -9.44 12.84 -6.85
CA GLU A 148 -8.20 12.13 -7.16
C GLU A 148 -8.44 11.00 -8.20
N PRO A 149 -7.39 10.61 -8.98
CA PRO A 149 -7.54 9.54 -9.96
C PRO A 149 -8.12 8.25 -9.38
N LEU A 150 -7.71 7.85 -8.17
CA LEU A 150 -8.21 6.65 -7.51
C LEU A 150 -9.71 6.74 -7.15
N ASN A 151 -10.22 7.95 -6.87
CA ASN A 151 -11.63 8.14 -6.55
C ASN A 151 -12.56 7.84 -7.75
N ARG A 152 -12.06 7.88 -8.99
CA ARG A 152 -12.85 7.48 -10.16
C ARG A 152 -13.13 5.97 -10.16
N LEU A 153 -12.16 5.16 -9.73
CA LEU A 153 -12.32 3.72 -9.62
C LEU A 153 -13.20 3.33 -8.42
N TYR A 154 -13.09 4.10 -7.33
CA TYR A 154 -13.73 3.82 -6.05
C TYR A 154 -14.44 5.08 -5.51
N PRO A 155 -15.54 5.51 -6.15
CA PRO A 155 -16.24 6.76 -5.79
C PRO A 155 -16.84 6.74 -4.37
N ASP A 156 -17.14 5.57 -3.85
CA ASP A 156 -17.69 5.42 -2.50
C ASP A 156 -16.60 5.49 -1.39
N ASN A 157 -15.32 5.50 -1.79
CA ASN A 157 -14.19 5.47 -0.85
C ASN A 157 -13.45 6.83 -0.78
N ILE A 158 -14.22 7.92 -0.70
CA ILE A 158 -13.69 9.29 -0.69
C ILE A 158 -12.93 9.65 0.58
N GLU A 159 -13.21 8.94 1.68
CA GLU A 159 -12.54 9.17 2.96
C GLU A 159 -11.12 8.59 3.02
N MET A 160 -10.77 7.76 2.05
CA MET A 160 -9.43 7.20 1.97
C MET A 160 -8.38 8.29 1.75
N GLY A 161 -7.37 8.30 2.61
CA GLY A 161 -6.22 9.19 2.48
C GLY A 161 -5.12 8.63 1.58
N ASN A 162 -4.15 9.48 1.25
CA ASN A 162 -2.99 9.09 0.44
C ASN A 162 -2.17 7.94 1.04
N TYR A 163 -2.09 7.85 2.37
CA TYR A 163 -1.40 6.75 3.06
C TYR A 163 -2.08 5.37 2.90
N ALA A 164 -3.34 5.31 2.46
CA ALA A 164 -3.98 4.07 2.02
C ALA A 164 -3.92 3.91 0.48
N ALA A 165 -4.01 5.01 -0.27
CA ALA A 165 -3.98 5.02 -1.72
C ALA A 165 -2.60 4.64 -2.29
N TRP A 166 -1.51 5.12 -1.71
CA TRP A 166 -0.16 4.80 -2.19
C TRP A 166 0.21 3.31 -2.01
N PRO A 167 -0.02 2.66 -0.86
CA PRO A 167 0.13 1.21 -0.75
C PRO A 167 -0.77 0.43 -1.70
N TRP A 168 -1.97 0.95 -2.03
CA TRP A 168 -2.79 0.35 -3.08
C TRP A 168 -2.08 0.40 -4.43
N GLY A 169 -1.53 1.55 -4.81
CA GLY A 169 -0.79 1.71 -6.07
C GLY A 169 0.46 0.82 -6.13
N VAL A 170 1.24 0.75 -5.04
CA VAL A 170 2.41 -0.15 -4.94
C VAL A 170 1.99 -1.62 -5.12
N SER A 171 0.87 -2.04 -4.52
CA SER A 171 0.35 -3.39 -4.72
C SER A 171 0.01 -3.66 -6.19
N ARG A 172 -0.52 -2.67 -6.91
CA ARG A 172 -0.81 -2.82 -8.36
C ARG A 172 0.47 -2.91 -9.20
N LEU A 173 1.53 -2.20 -8.80
CA LEU A 173 2.84 -2.39 -9.46
C LEU A 173 3.38 -3.80 -9.23
N ILE A 174 3.27 -4.33 -8.02
CA ILE A 174 3.68 -5.71 -7.72
C ILE A 174 2.88 -6.71 -8.57
N ASP A 175 1.55 -6.57 -8.64
CA ASP A 175 0.72 -7.38 -9.52
C ASP A 175 1.20 -7.31 -10.99
N GLY A 176 1.57 -6.11 -11.46
CA GLY A 176 2.07 -5.89 -12.81
C GLY A 176 3.44 -6.52 -13.08
N LEU A 177 4.31 -6.58 -12.08
CA LEU A 177 5.62 -7.25 -12.17
C LEU A 177 5.51 -8.78 -12.23
N GLU A 178 4.37 -9.33 -11.78
CA GLU A 178 4.11 -10.76 -11.75
C GLU A 178 3.32 -11.27 -12.98
N ILE A 179 2.87 -10.39 -13.88
CA ILE A 179 2.17 -10.70 -15.13
C ILE A 179 3.19 -10.88 -16.26
#